data_ae914be392be0686c1908f7b2b651958
#
_entry.id   ae914be392be0686c1908f7b2b651958
#
_cell.length_a   1.000
_cell.length_b   1.000
_cell.length_c   1.000
_cell.angle_alpha   90.00
_cell.angle_beta   90.00
_cell.angle_gamma   90.00
#
_symmetry.space_group_name_H-M   'P 1'
#
loop_
_entity.id
_entity.type
_entity.pdbx_description
1 polymer ?
#
loop_
_entity_poly.entity_id
_entity_poly.type
_entity_poly.pdbx_seq_one_letter_code
_entity_poly.pdbx_strand_id
1 'polypeptide(L)'
;MEIESSPRSLSAAGAKSISGVKISKSKTKGKKTKIYEEFPDAGKLTAGEVNDFSKWNYWQDMAVPVLSEYKNQWKLFPDKRISVQLVNKDKKTVIGKRLRLLNDKKEIIWEAVSDNKGNAELWIAPRIDYQSLSKKYYITDDKGKTLSAKANLFKNGENIITIDAPCLQKRNLDLAFVVDATGSMGDEISYLQAELLDVLRKVEKKLQNTTDVRYGSVFYRDQGDEYVTREFDFSDRAENLVNFIKKQNANGGGDTPEAVVEALDSSIDKLSWSKENSTKIIFLILDASPHYSEENINKIYNKIKLAAKKGITIIPLAASDTDKETEYIMRTFALLTNGTYTFLTNHSGIGNHHIEPTTDSYEVEKLNDLLLRLILQRSTIPSCQKPSNNEFINKKIEVELENEENPKVKIYPNPTKGLINIQSNKQIDELYLYDFSGKILIKQEKLPKGNNKIDITSYPQGVYLMRCLYGKQWDVFKIIKN
;
A
#
# COMPACT_ATOMS: atom_id res chain seq x y z
N MET A 1 62.15 8.30 -31.89
CA MET A 1 61.28 7.55 -32.84
C MET A 1 59.91 7.56 -32.20
N GLU A 2 59.13 8.59 -32.49
CA GLU A 2 57.77 8.80 -32.06
C GLU A 2 56.84 7.90 -32.86
N ILE A 3 55.87 7.28 -32.19
CA ILE A 3 54.65 6.82 -32.82
C ILE A 3 53.50 7.23 -31.92
N GLU A 4 52.82 8.29 -32.37
CA GLU A 4 51.49 8.69 -31.93
C GLU A 4 50.45 7.60 -32.24
N SER A 5 49.57 7.31 -31.34
CA SER A 5 48.29 6.69 -31.66
C SER A 5 47.14 7.34 -30.93
N SER A 6 46.39 8.11 -31.66
CA SER A 6 45.12 8.71 -31.24
C SER A 6 44.05 7.68 -30.92
N PRO A 7 43.21 7.87 -29.90
CA PRO A 7 42.03 7.04 -29.71
C PRO A 7 40.85 7.46 -30.60
N ARG A 8 40.31 6.51 -31.33
CA ARG A 8 39.08 6.67 -32.14
C ARG A 8 37.89 6.92 -31.20
N SER A 9 37.20 8.04 -31.49
CA SER A 9 35.89 8.33 -30.94
C SER A 9 34.84 7.31 -31.43
N LEU A 10 34.22 6.58 -30.50
CA LEU A 10 32.99 5.82 -30.75
C LEU A 10 31.82 6.80 -30.64
N SER A 11 31.13 6.99 -31.76
CA SER A 11 29.91 7.76 -31.86
C SER A 11 28.79 7.12 -31.01
N ALA A 12 28.22 7.92 -30.13
CA ALA A 12 27.00 7.56 -29.40
C ALA A 12 25.84 7.39 -30.40
N ALA A 13 25.26 6.23 -30.46
CA ALA A 13 23.99 5.98 -31.15
C ALA A 13 22.87 6.63 -30.36
N GLY A 14 22.11 7.50 -31.05
CA GLY A 14 21.10 8.34 -30.46
C GLY A 14 19.97 7.58 -29.79
N ALA A 15 19.72 7.93 -28.57
CA ALA A 15 18.48 7.62 -27.88
C ALA A 15 17.32 8.35 -28.60
N LYS A 16 16.38 7.60 -29.14
CA LYS A 16 15.13 8.15 -29.68
C LYS A 16 14.22 8.46 -28.49
N SER A 17 14.12 9.74 -28.14
CA SER A 17 13.06 10.21 -27.25
C SER A 17 11.70 10.06 -27.96
N ILE A 18 10.84 9.22 -27.42
CA ILE A 18 9.44 9.15 -27.87
C ILE A 18 8.68 10.21 -27.08
N SER A 19 8.63 11.44 -27.61
CA SER A 19 7.74 12.47 -27.10
C SER A 19 6.32 12.19 -27.59
N GLY A 20 5.47 11.65 -26.72
CA GLY A 20 4.06 11.39 -27.00
C GLY A 20 3.15 12.61 -26.93
N VAL A 21 3.64 13.83 -27.22
CA VAL A 21 2.82 15.05 -27.26
C VAL A 21 2.41 15.36 -28.69
N LYS A 22 1.14 15.10 -29.05
CA LYS A 22 0.55 15.55 -30.30
C LYS A 22 0.17 17.03 -30.19
N ILE A 23 0.93 17.89 -30.82
CA ILE A 23 0.59 19.31 -31.01
C ILE A 23 -0.39 19.45 -32.18
N SER A 24 -1.66 19.75 -31.90
CA SER A 24 -2.61 20.12 -32.96
C SER A 24 -2.53 21.61 -33.20
N LYS A 25 -2.09 22.01 -34.40
CA LYS A 25 -2.08 23.41 -34.85
C LYS A 25 -3.41 23.75 -35.52
N SER A 26 -4.27 24.46 -34.80
CA SER A 26 -5.43 25.13 -35.44
C SER A 26 -5.00 26.50 -35.94
N LYS A 27 -5.14 26.74 -37.26
CA LYS A 27 -4.90 28.06 -37.88
C LYS A 27 -6.18 28.88 -37.84
N THR A 28 -6.25 29.85 -36.95
CA THR A 28 -7.19 30.98 -37.07
C THR A 28 -6.46 32.28 -36.74
N LYS A 29 -6.76 33.31 -37.57
CA LYS A 29 -6.08 34.62 -37.56
C LYS A 29 -6.26 35.34 -36.20
N GLY A 30 -5.14 35.76 -35.61
CA GLY A 30 -5.13 36.95 -34.76
C GLY A 30 -5.50 36.81 -33.27
N LYS A 31 -5.43 35.64 -32.65
CA LYS A 31 -5.49 35.50 -31.16
C LYS A 31 -4.27 34.73 -30.67
N LYS A 32 -3.61 35.22 -29.60
CA LYS A 32 -2.55 34.49 -28.90
C LYS A 32 -3.08 33.09 -28.57
N THR A 33 -2.57 32.05 -29.20
CA THR A 33 -2.91 30.68 -28.97
C THR A 33 -2.36 30.33 -27.59
N LYS A 34 -3.25 30.14 -26.59
CA LYS A 34 -2.88 29.44 -25.36
C LYS A 34 -2.62 27.99 -25.76
N ILE A 35 -1.39 27.54 -25.64
CA ILE A 35 -1.04 26.14 -25.75
C ILE A 35 -1.61 25.52 -24.49
N TYR A 36 -2.73 24.78 -24.62
CA TYR A 36 -3.19 23.88 -23.58
C TYR A 36 -2.38 22.60 -23.75
N GLU A 37 -1.49 22.33 -22.84
CA GLU A 37 -0.96 20.96 -22.69
C GLU A 37 -2.14 20.08 -22.31
N GLU A 38 -2.59 19.23 -23.23
CA GLU A 38 -3.60 18.22 -22.95
C GLU A 38 -2.92 17.10 -22.16
N PHE A 39 -3.33 16.94 -20.89
CA PHE A 39 -2.93 15.78 -20.11
C PHE A 39 -3.44 14.50 -20.79
N PRO A 40 -2.74 13.38 -20.64
CA PRO A 40 -3.23 12.08 -21.11
C PRO A 40 -4.56 11.74 -20.42
N ASP A 41 -5.34 10.85 -21.05
CA ASP A 41 -6.55 10.34 -20.44
C ASP A 41 -6.24 9.53 -19.17
N ALA A 42 -7.00 9.75 -18.12
CA ALA A 42 -6.91 8.93 -16.90
C ALA A 42 -7.38 7.49 -17.13
N GLY A 43 -6.99 6.57 -16.23
CA GLY A 43 -7.30 5.15 -16.32
C GLY A 43 -6.37 4.39 -17.27
N LYS A 44 -5.16 4.90 -17.49
CA LYS A 44 -4.13 4.26 -18.31
C LYS A 44 -3.11 3.49 -17.46
N LEU A 45 -2.71 4.04 -16.31
CA LEU A 45 -1.79 3.36 -15.41
C LEU A 45 -2.48 2.18 -14.71
N THR A 46 -1.72 1.11 -14.54
CA THR A 46 -2.15 -0.08 -13.80
C THR A 46 -1.28 -0.24 -12.56
N ALA A 47 -1.89 -0.75 -11.49
CA ALA A 47 -1.24 -0.87 -10.20
C ALA A 47 -1.68 -2.13 -9.46
N GLY A 48 -0.90 -2.50 -8.44
CA GLY A 48 -1.22 -3.57 -7.53
C GLY A 48 -1.09 -3.13 -6.07
N GLU A 49 -1.67 -3.93 -5.17
CA GLU A 49 -1.59 -3.75 -3.72
C GLU A 49 -0.98 -4.98 -3.05
N VAL A 50 -0.09 -4.76 -2.09
CA VAL A 50 0.35 -5.76 -1.12
C VAL A 50 0.00 -5.29 0.27
N ASN A 51 -0.99 -5.93 0.89
CA ASN A 51 -1.40 -5.65 2.25
C ASN A 51 -0.71 -6.62 3.22
N ASP A 52 0.41 -6.19 3.81
CA ASP A 52 1.22 -7.00 4.72
C ASP A 52 0.50 -7.36 6.03
N PHE A 53 -0.56 -6.62 6.42
CA PHE A 53 -1.37 -7.00 7.57
C PHE A 53 -2.21 -8.24 7.29
N SER A 54 -2.80 -8.35 6.11
CA SER A 54 -3.55 -9.53 5.69
C SER A 54 -2.65 -10.72 5.36
N LYS A 55 -1.42 -10.44 4.93
CA LYS A 55 -0.37 -11.41 4.60
C LYS A 55 0.73 -11.48 5.67
N TRP A 56 0.37 -11.30 6.94
CA TRP A 56 1.35 -11.12 8.02
C TRP A 56 2.38 -12.26 8.16
N ASN A 57 1.93 -13.52 8.02
CA ASN A 57 2.85 -14.66 8.04
C ASN A 57 3.80 -14.63 6.84
N TYR A 58 3.29 -14.28 5.65
CA TYR A 58 4.14 -14.13 4.47
C TYR A 58 5.17 -13.01 4.66
N TRP A 59 4.77 -11.86 5.21
CA TRP A 59 5.68 -10.78 5.54
C TRP A 59 6.82 -11.25 6.44
N GLN A 60 6.50 -11.93 7.55
CA GLN A 60 7.49 -12.38 8.53
C GLN A 60 8.38 -13.51 8.01
N ASP A 61 7.81 -14.50 7.35
CA ASP A 61 8.48 -15.76 7.04
C ASP A 61 9.14 -15.77 5.66
N MET A 62 8.68 -14.91 4.74
CA MET A 62 9.15 -14.88 3.35
C MET A 62 9.70 -13.52 2.93
N ALA A 63 8.92 -12.43 3.07
CA ALA A 63 9.35 -11.12 2.57
C ALA A 63 10.53 -10.55 3.38
N VAL A 64 10.45 -10.58 4.71
CA VAL A 64 11.52 -10.06 5.58
C VAL A 64 12.85 -10.79 5.39
N PRO A 65 12.94 -12.13 5.28
CA PRO A 65 14.18 -12.82 4.95
C PRO A 65 14.78 -12.40 3.61
N VAL A 66 13.97 -12.25 2.56
CA VAL A 66 14.43 -11.79 1.23
C VAL A 66 14.95 -10.37 1.27
N LEU A 67 14.30 -9.49 2.06
CA LEU A 67 14.64 -8.07 2.20
C LEU A 67 15.54 -7.79 3.43
N SER A 68 16.17 -8.83 4.01
CA SER A 68 16.91 -8.74 5.28
C SER A 68 18.12 -7.80 5.24
N GLU A 69 18.76 -7.65 4.08
CA GLU A 69 19.86 -6.72 3.89
C GLU A 69 19.40 -5.29 4.18
N TYR A 70 18.33 -4.84 3.56
CA TYR A 70 17.77 -3.50 3.72
C TYR A 70 17.19 -3.27 5.11
N LYS A 71 16.59 -4.30 5.70
CA LYS A 71 16.16 -4.30 7.10
C LYS A 71 17.32 -3.93 8.05
N ASN A 72 18.47 -4.54 7.86
CA ASN A 72 19.65 -4.32 8.68
C ASN A 72 20.31 -2.97 8.38
N GLN A 73 20.36 -2.59 7.11
CA GLN A 73 20.89 -1.30 6.67
C GLN A 73 20.09 -0.14 7.27
N TRP A 74 18.78 -0.13 7.10
CA TRP A 74 17.90 0.95 7.59
C TRP A 74 17.56 0.85 9.08
N LYS A 75 17.93 -0.25 9.74
CA LYS A 75 17.66 -0.47 11.16
C LYS A 75 16.18 -0.25 11.55
N LEU A 76 15.27 -0.61 10.65
CA LEU A 76 13.83 -0.57 10.86
C LEU A 76 13.29 -1.99 10.92
N PHE A 77 12.56 -2.32 11.99
CA PHE A 77 12.15 -3.70 12.32
C PHE A 77 10.67 -3.77 12.70
N PRO A 78 9.74 -3.71 11.72
CA PRO A 78 8.31 -3.86 12.00
C PRO A 78 7.94 -5.34 12.24
N ASP A 79 8.53 -5.95 13.29
CA ASP A 79 8.40 -7.38 13.58
C ASP A 79 7.44 -7.67 14.73
N LYS A 80 7.41 -6.79 15.75
CA LYS A 80 6.67 -7.04 16.99
C LYS A 80 5.39 -6.23 17.01
N ARG A 81 4.40 -6.73 16.30
CA ARG A 81 3.08 -6.15 16.14
C ARG A 81 2.16 -6.45 17.32
N ILE A 82 1.45 -5.45 17.80
CA ILE A 82 0.34 -5.54 18.74
C ILE A 82 -0.89 -4.93 18.05
N SER A 83 -1.80 -5.77 17.60
CA SER A 83 -3.06 -5.34 16.99
C SER A 83 -4.12 -5.13 18.04
N VAL A 84 -4.81 -3.99 17.98
CA VAL A 84 -5.87 -3.62 18.91
C VAL A 84 -7.14 -3.33 18.13
N GLN A 85 -8.27 -3.88 18.55
CA GLN A 85 -9.59 -3.49 18.09
C GLN A 85 -10.36 -2.83 19.23
N LEU A 86 -10.77 -1.56 19.04
CA LEU A 86 -11.60 -0.85 19.99
C LEU A 86 -13.07 -0.98 19.65
N VAL A 87 -13.85 -1.39 20.64
CA VAL A 87 -15.32 -1.43 20.57
C VAL A 87 -15.94 -0.71 21.77
N ASN A 88 -17.16 -0.24 21.64
CA ASN A 88 -17.94 0.25 22.77
C ASN A 88 -18.77 -0.89 23.42
N LYS A 89 -19.57 -0.54 24.44
CA LYS A 89 -20.45 -1.50 25.15
C LYS A 89 -21.46 -2.18 24.23
N ASP A 90 -21.88 -1.50 23.14
CA ASP A 90 -22.80 -2.03 22.13
C ASP A 90 -22.10 -2.82 21.02
N LYS A 91 -20.81 -3.16 21.20
CA LYS A 91 -19.96 -3.82 20.20
C LYS A 91 -19.77 -3.03 18.89
N LYS A 92 -20.02 -1.72 18.90
CA LYS A 92 -19.74 -0.84 17.76
C LYS A 92 -18.28 -0.38 17.80
N THR A 93 -17.69 -0.20 16.65
CA THR A 93 -16.30 0.26 16.52
C THR A 93 -16.10 1.65 17.15
N VAL A 94 -14.97 1.84 17.81
CA VAL A 94 -14.59 3.13 18.38
C VAL A 94 -13.45 3.73 17.55
N ILE A 95 -13.74 4.81 16.87
CA ILE A 95 -12.92 5.45 15.85
C ILE A 95 -12.23 6.69 16.41
N GLY A 96 -11.01 6.96 15.95
CA GLY A 96 -10.29 8.20 16.23
C GLY A 96 -9.74 8.32 17.66
N LYS A 97 -9.64 7.20 18.39
CA LYS A 97 -9.07 7.20 19.75
C LYS A 97 -7.59 6.92 19.71
N ARG A 98 -6.82 7.79 20.35
CA ARG A 98 -5.39 7.59 20.52
C ARG A 98 -5.11 6.56 21.60
N LEU A 99 -4.27 5.61 21.26
CA LEU A 99 -3.75 4.58 22.14
C LEU A 99 -2.27 4.75 22.34
N ARG A 100 -1.78 4.44 23.54
CA ARG A 100 -0.36 4.43 23.90
C ARG A 100 0.05 3.05 24.34
N LEU A 101 1.15 2.59 23.80
CA LEU A 101 1.86 1.40 24.26
C LEU A 101 2.94 1.84 25.25
N LEU A 102 2.90 1.33 26.46
CA LEU A 102 3.88 1.61 27.51
C LEU A 102 4.66 0.34 27.86
N ASN A 103 5.92 0.52 28.23
CA ASN A 103 6.76 -0.53 28.79
C ASN A 103 6.52 -0.69 30.33
N ASP A 104 7.28 -1.57 30.98
CA ASP A 104 7.19 -1.82 32.43
C ASP A 104 7.66 -0.62 33.28
N LYS A 105 8.48 0.29 32.71
CA LYS A 105 8.90 1.56 33.31
C LYS A 105 7.87 2.68 33.12
N LYS A 106 6.74 2.41 32.46
CA LYS A 106 5.71 3.39 32.10
C LYS A 106 6.16 4.43 31.04
N GLU A 107 7.19 4.14 30.29
CA GLU A 107 7.62 4.96 29.16
C GLU A 107 6.75 4.66 27.94
N ILE A 108 6.36 5.71 27.21
CA ILE A 108 5.59 5.57 25.96
C ILE A 108 6.51 5.10 24.84
N ILE A 109 6.28 3.88 24.36
CA ILE A 109 7.04 3.28 23.27
C ILE A 109 6.46 3.66 21.92
N TRP A 110 5.13 3.53 21.79
CA TRP A 110 4.40 3.78 20.55
C TRP A 110 3.06 4.43 20.81
N GLU A 111 2.59 5.22 19.85
CA GLU A 111 1.25 5.78 19.85
C GLU A 111 0.59 5.54 18.48
N ALA A 112 -0.69 5.22 18.47
CA ALA A 112 -1.50 5.08 17.26
C ALA A 112 -2.91 5.58 17.50
N VAL A 113 -3.66 5.83 16.42
CA VAL A 113 -5.06 6.25 16.45
C VAL A 113 -5.92 5.17 15.80
N SER A 114 -7.04 4.80 16.43
CA SER A 114 -7.94 3.81 15.86
C SER A 114 -8.59 4.32 14.56
N ASP A 115 -8.56 3.46 13.54
CA ASP A 115 -9.09 3.72 12.20
C ASP A 115 -10.63 3.66 12.15
N ASN A 116 -11.21 3.70 10.96
CA ASN A 116 -12.66 3.63 10.75
C ASN A 116 -13.28 2.27 11.12
N LYS A 117 -12.48 1.23 11.32
CA LYS A 117 -12.91 -0.10 11.80
C LYS A 117 -12.62 -0.30 13.28
N GLY A 118 -12.07 0.72 13.96
CA GLY A 118 -11.66 0.66 15.36
C GLY A 118 -10.31 -0.03 15.57
N ASN A 119 -9.56 -0.30 14.52
CA ASN A 119 -8.26 -0.97 14.59
C ASN A 119 -7.14 0.03 14.81
N ALA A 120 -6.15 -0.35 15.60
CA ALA A 120 -4.91 0.40 15.80
C ALA A 120 -3.73 -0.58 15.93
N GLU A 121 -2.65 -0.28 15.23
CA GLU A 121 -1.44 -1.08 15.26
C GLU A 121 -0.38 -0.41 16.13
N LEU A 122 0.08 -1.14 17.14
CA LEU A 122 1.11 -0.69 18.06
C LEU A 122 2.35 -1.56 17.87
N TRP A 123 3.54 -0.94 18.00
CA TRP A 123 4.79 -1.59 17.66
C TRP A 123 5.78 -1.58 18.82
N ILE A 124 6.40 -2.74 19.08
CA ILE A 124 7.47 -2.85 20.06
C ILE A 124 8.79 -2.74 19.33
N ALA A 125 9.58 -1.69 19.68
CA ALA A 125 10.94 -1.49 19.18
C ALA A 125 11.09 -1.68 17.65
N PRO A 126 10.31 -0.94 16.81
CA PRO A 126 10.49 -1.03 15.35
C PRO A 126 11.81 -0.40 14.88
N ARG A 127 12.58 0.17 15.77
CA ARG A 127 13.99 0.50 15.63
C ARG A 127 14.75 -0.14 16.77
N ILE A 128 15.90 -0.79 16.50
CA ILE A 128 16.59 -1.58 17.50
C ILE A 128 17.17 -0.69 18.62
N ASP A 129 16.70 -1.00 19.83
CA ASP A 129 17.55 -1.26 20.96
C ASP A 129 17.05 -2.54 21.65
N TYR A 130 17.54 -3.70 21.22
CA TYR A 130 17.14 -5.01 21.80
C TYR A 130 17.47 -5.13 23.28
N GLN A 131 18.34 -4.27 23.81
CA GLN A 131 18.72 -4.31 25.24
C GLN A 131 17.63 -3.75 26.15
N SER A 132 16.65 -3.03 25.59
CA SER A 132 15.57 -2.39 26.34
C SER A 132 14.20 -3.08 26.23
N LEU A 133 14.14 -4.32 25.73
CA LEU A 133 12.86 -5.04 25.64
C LEU A 133 12.30 -5.33 27.03
N SER A 134 11.13 -4.79 27.29
CA SER A 134 10.40 -5.00 28.53
C SER A 134 9.73 -6.38 28.56
N LYS A 135 9.55 -6.91 29.77
CA LYS A 135 8.82 -8.18 29.99
C LYS A 135 7.32 -8.00 29.88
N LYS A 136 6.82 -6.78 30.10
CA LYS A 136 5.39 -6.44 30.07
C LYS A 136 5.16 -5.14 29.32
N TYR A 137 4.04 -5.10 28.61
CA TYR A 137 3.54 -3.94 27.92
C TYR A 137 2.10 -3.66 28.31
N TYR A 138 1.75 -2.39 28.37
CA TYR A 138 0.44 -1.89 28.78
C TYR A 138 -0.15 -1.04 27.65
N ILE A 139 -1.47 -1.06 27.49
CA ILE A 139 -2.17 -0.16 26.58
C ILE A 139 -2.96 0.83 27.42
N THR A 140 -2.75 2.13 27.16
CA THR A 140 -3.50 3.22 27.79
C THR A 140 -4.17 4.09 26.74
N ASP A 141 -5.14 4.89 27.16
CA ASP A 141 -5.63 6.02 26.36
C ASP A 141 -4.67 7.23 26.46
N ASP A 142 -5.03 8.31 25.75
CA ASP A 142 -4.29 9.57 25.74
C ASP A 142 -4.28 10.32 27.09
N LYS A 143 -5.19 9.97 28.02
CA LYS A 143 -5.26 10.49 29.39
C LYS A 143 -4.48 9.65 30.39
N GLY A 144 -3.86 8.56 29.95
CA GLY A 144 -3.09 7.64 30.81
C GLY A 144 -3.93 6.59 31.53
N LYS A 145 -5.24 6.49 31.26
CA LYS A 145 -6.08 5.43 31.80
C LYS A 145 -5.68 4.08 31.18
N THR A 146 -5.36 3.10 32.02
CA THR A 146 -5.03 1.75 31.56
C THR A 146 -6.26 1.08 30.95
N LEU A 147 -6.16 0.72 29.69
CA LEU A 147 -7.18 -0.02 28.91
C LEU A 147 -6.88 -1.51 28.90
N SER A 148 -5.59 -1.89 28.85
CA SER A 148 -5.13 -3.27 29.01
C SER A 148 -3.87 -3.31 29.87
N ALA A 149 -3.90 -4.13 30.92
CA ALA A 149 -2.75 -4.34 31.81
C ALA A 149 -1.72 -5.34 31.23
N LYS A 150 -2.05 -5.99 30.13
CA LYS A 150 -1.16 -6.90 29.38
C LYS A 150 -1.49 -6.81 27.89
N ALA A 151 -0.60 -6.19 27.12
CA ALA A 151 -0.70 -6.18 25.67
C ALA A 151 -0.17 -7.51 25.09
N ASN A 152 -0.98 -8.18 24.28
CA ASN A 152 -0.60 -9.40 23.58
C ASN A 152 -0.01 -9.06 22.22
N LEU A 153 1.11 -9.72 21.87
CA LEU A 153 1.60 -9.71 20.48
C LEU A 153 0.57 -10.34 19.55
N PHE A 154 0.47 -9.88 18.33
CA PHE A 154 -0.49 -10.35 17.32
C PHE A 154 -0.45 -11.87 17.12
N LYS A 155 0.72 -12.49 17.18
CA LYS A 155 0.85 -13.97 17.13
C LYS A 155 0.09 -14.72 18.23
N ASN A 156 -0.27 -14.04 19.32
CA ASN A 156 -1.05 -14.57 20.45
C ASN A 156 -2.52 -14.11 20.40
N GLY A 157 -2.96 -13.51 19.30
CA GLY A 157 -4.30 -12.98 19.07
C GLY A 157 -4.39 -11.46 19.19
N GLU A 158 -5.51 -10.92 18.73
CA GLU A 158 -5.82 -9.49 18.80
C GLU A 158 -6.22 -9.06 20.21
N ASN A 159 -5.93 -7.79 20.53
CA ASN A 159 -6.35 -7.18 21.79
C ASN A 159 -7.70 -6.46 21.59
N ILE A 160 -8.80 -7.15 21.84
CA ILE A 160 -10.15 -6.55 21.76
C ILE A 160 -10.41 -5.80 23.05
N ILE A 161 -10.56 -4.47 22.98
CA ILE A 161 -10.71 -3.60 24.15
C ILE A 161 -12.06 -2.89 24.06
N THR A 162 -12.88 -3.05 25.12
CA THR A 162 -14.15 -2.34 25.24
C THR A 162 -13.96 -1.07 26.06
N ILE A 163 -14.35 0.08 25.50
CA ILE A 163 -14.30 1.36 26.19
C ILE A 163 -15.68 2.04 26.18
N ASP A 164 -15.88 2.96 27.12
CA ASP A 164 -17.08 3.79 27.18
C ASP A 164 -16.89 4.96 26.20
N ALA A 165 -17.40 4.84 25.00
CA ALA A 165 -17.32 5.85 23.95
C ALA A 165 -18.57 5.77 23.06
N PRO A 166 -19.07 6.94 22.58
CA PRO A 166 -20.15 6.96 21.60
C PRO A 166 -19.69 6.38 20.26
N CYS A 167 -20.64 5.85 19.51
CA CYS A 167 -20.41 5.52 18.10
C CYS A 167 -20.32 6.82 17.29
N LEU A 168 -19.30 6.96 16.46
CA LEU A 168 -19.09 8.14 15.62
C LEU A 168 -19.97 8.05 14.37
N GLN A 169 -20.69 9.16 14.05
CA GLN A 169 -21.60 9.21 12.90
C GLN A 169 -21.04 9.99 11.70
N LYS A 170 -20.09 10.88 11.93
CA LYS A 170 -19.44 11.68 10.88
C LYS A 170 -17.95 11.81 11.16
N ARG A 171 -17.14 11.75 10.11
CA ARG A 171 -15.71 11.96 10.17
C ARG A 171 -15.25 12.66 8.89
N ASN A 172 -14.35 13.63 9.02
CA ASN A 172 -13.75 14.32 7.89
C ASN A 172 -12.64 13.47 7.25
N LEU A 173 -12.23 13.84 6.05
CA LEU A 173 -11.11 13.24 5.34
C LEU A 173 -10.09 14.33 4.97
N ASP A 174 -8.87 14.17 5.44
CA ASP A 174 -7.71 14.91 4.96
C ASP A 174 -6.92 13.99 4.03
N LEU A 175 -6.85 14.33 2.76
CA LEU A 175 -6.19 13.56 1.71
C LEU A 175 -5.01 14.35 1.15
N ALA A 176 -3.79 13.83 1.28
CA ALA A 176 -2.59 14.44 0.74
C ALA A 176 -1.88 13.53 -0.25
N PHE A 177 -1.34 14.14 -1.32
CA PHE A 177 -0.46 13.49 -2.28
C PHE A 177 0.96 14.04 -2.12
N VAL A 178 1.91 13.17 -1.84
CA VAL A 178 3.33 13.48 -1.75
C VAL A 178 4.01 12.82 -2.93
N VAL A 179 4.50 13.62 -3.87
CA VAL A 179 4.87 13.15 -5.21
C VAL A 179 6.31 13.53 -5.49
N ASP A 180 7.10 12.54 -5.85
CA ASP A 180 8.41 12.72 -6.44
C ASP A 180 8.26 13.42 -7.81
N ALA A 181 9.04 14.46 -8.04
CA ALA A 181 9.08 15.22 -9.27
C ALA A 181 10.52 15.38 -9.79
N THR A 182 11.39 14.43 -9.46
CA THR A 182 12.73 14.32 -10.04
C THR A 182 12.67 13.89 -11.49
N GLY A 183 13.79 13.96 -12.19
CA GLY A 183 13.86 13.68 -13.63
C GLY A 183 13.49 12.25 -13.99
N SER A 184 13.73 11.28 -13.10
CA SER A 184 13.37 9.88 -13.26
C SER A 184 11.87 9.65 -13.44
N MET A 185 11.02 10.46 -12.79
CA MET A 185 9.57 10.44 -12.91
C MET A 185 9.03 10.97 -14.24
N GLY A 186 9.92 11.41 -15.17
CA GLY A 186 9.54 12.10 -16.41
C GLY A 186 8.71 11.28 -17.38
N ASP A 187 8.82 9.97 -17.35
CA ASP A 187 8.14 9.05 -18.25
C ASP A 187 6.66 8.82 -17.86
N GLU A 188 6.30 9.03 -16.61
CA GLU A 188 4.94 8.75 -16.13
C GLU A 188 4.27 9.90 -15.34
N ILE A 189 4.99 10.98 -14.97
CA ILE A 189 4.43 12.04 -14.13
C ILE A 189 3.16 12.67 -14.71
N SER A 190 3.07 12.85 -16.03
CA SER A 190 1.88 13.41 -16.67
C SER A 190 0.68 12.47 -16.59
N TYR A 191 0.91 11.15 -16.64
CA TYR A 191 -0.12 10.14 -16.42
C TYR A 191 -0.54 10.11 -14.97
N LEU A 192 0.43 10.12 -14.02
CA LEU A 192 0.13 10.21 -12.59
C LEU A 192 -0.74 11.43 -12.26
N GLN A 193 -0.40 12.60 -12.83
CA GLN A 193 -1.22 13.81 -12.68
C GLN A 193 -2.65 13.61 -13.17
N ALA A 194 -2.84 12.98 -14.34
CA ALA A 194 -4.17 12.68 -14.88
C ALA A 194 -4.97 11.73 -13.96
N GLU A 195 -4.32 10.68 -13.44
CA GLU A 195 -4.94 9.74 -12.50
C GLU A 195 -5.34 10.42 -11.19
N LEU A 196 -4.46 11.24 -10.61
CA LEU A 196 -4.76 11.99 -9.39
C LEU A 196 -5.93 12.97 -9.58
N LEU A 197 -5.98 13.67 -10.73
CA LEU A 197 -7.09 14.55 -11.07
C LEU A 197 -8.42 13.81 -11.19
N ASP A 198 -8.42 12.60 -11.75
CA ASP A 198 -9.61 11.76 -11.84
C ASP A 198 -10.05 11.26 -10.46
N VAL A 199 -9.10 10.81 -9.63
CA VAL A 199 -9.36 10.39 -8.25
C VAL A 199 -10.01 11.52 -7.44
N LEU A 200 -9.48 12.74 -7.51
CA LEU A 200 -10.05 13.90 -6.81
C LEU A 200 -11.53 14.10 -7.18
N ARG A 201 -11.86 14.09 -8.48
CA ARG A 201 -13.25 14.22 -8.96
C ARG A 201 -14.15 13.08 -8.49
N LYS A 202 -13.63 11.84 -8.53
CA LYS A 202 -14.39 10.66 -8.07
C LYS A 202 -14.64 10.68 -6.56
N VAL A 203 -13.65 11.10 -5.76
CA VAL A 203 -13.75 11.24 -4.31
C VAL A 203 -14.80 12.30 -3.96
N GLU A 204 -14.70 13.50 -4.57
CA GLU A 204 -15.65 14.58 -4.37
C GLU A 204 -17.08 14.09 -4.67
N LYS A 205 -17.32 13.49 -5.83
CA LYS A 205 -18.62 12.96 -6.22
C LYS A 205 -19.16 11.88 -5.27
N LYS A 206 -18.29 11.02 -4.74
CA LYS A 206 -18.70 9.90 -3.87
C LYS A 206 -18.96 10.33 -2.44
N LEU A 207 -18.22 11.33 -1.94
CA LEU A 207 -18.25 11.73 -0.52
C LEU A 207 -18.95 13.05 -0.25
N GLN A 208 -19.31 13.86 -1.26
CA GLN A 208 -19.84 15.22 -1.15
C GLN A 208 -20.98 15.43 -0.13
N ASN A 209 -21.80 14.39 0.11
CA ASN A 209 -22.95 14.47 1.02
C ASN A 209 -22.71 13.77 2.37
N THR A 210 -21.55 13.13 2.56
CA THR A 210 -21.30 12.28 3.73
C THR A 210 -20.06 12.66 4.51
N THR A 211 -19.08 13.29 3.85
CA THR A 211 -17.75 13.52 4.40
C THR A 211 -17.21 14.85 3.90
N ASP A 212 -16.77 15.73 4.82
CA ASP A 212 -16.04 16.93 4.43
C ASP A 212 -14.60 16.54 4.09
N VAL A 213 -14.19 16.83 2.87
CA VAL A 213 -12.86 16.43 2.36
C VAL A 213 -11.99 17.67 2.22
N ARG A 214 -10.75 17.58 2.70
CA ARG A 214 -9.71 18.57 2.44
C ARG A 214 -8.57 17.90 1.68
N TYR A 215 -7.99 18.64 0.74
CA TYR A 215 -6.99 18.17 -0.20
C TYR A 215 -5.69 18.94 -0.03
N GLY A 216 -4.58 18.25 0.17
CA GLY A 216 -3.23 18.81 0.26
C GLY A 216 -2.24 18.09 -0.66
N SER A 217 -1.07 18.67 -0.87
CA SER A 217 -0.01 18.04 -1.65
C SER A 217 1.37 18.57 -1.28
N VAL A 218 2.37 17.72 -1.47
CA VAL A 218 3.80 18.10 -1.48
C VAL A 218 4.42 17.49 -2.72
N PHE A 219 5.03 18.30 -3.56
CA PHE A 219 5.92 17.84 -4.62
C PHE A 219 7.35 18.04 -4.14
N TYR A 220 8.22 17.07 -4.38
CA TYR A 220 9.60 17.16 -3.94
C TYR A 220 10.56 16.73 -5.05
N ARG A 221 11.79 17.18 -4.95
CA ARG A 221 12.94 16.80 -5.77
C ARG A 221 14.11 16.45 -4.88
N ASP A 222 15.33 16.56 -5.38
CA ASP A 222 16.50 16.29 -4.57
C ASP A 222 17.17 17.56 -4.04
N GLN A 223 18.19 17.35 -3.20
CA GLN A 223 19.05 18.37 -2.63
C GLN A 223 19.84 19.07 -3.75
N GLY A 224 19.80 20.41 -3.76
CA GLY A 224 20.49 21.21 -4.78
C GLY A 224 19.67 21.54 -6.02
N ASP A 225 18.48 20.96 -6.17
CA ASP A 225 17.55 21.31 -7.25
C ASP A 225 16.95 22.71 -7.09
N GLU A 226 16.15 23.15 -8.07
CA GLU A 226 15.41 24.42 -8.03
C GLU A 226 14.60 24.57 -6.73
N TYR A 227 14.10 23.46 -6.21
CA TYR A 227 13.44 23.35 -4.90
C TYR A 227 13.58 21.93 -4.37
N VAL A 228 13.61 21.78 -3.07
CA VAL A 228 13.54 20.47 -2.41
C VAL A 228 12.10 20.07 -2.18
N THR A 229 11.25 20.97 -1.66
CA THR A 229 9.81 20.72 -1.47
C THR A 229 8.99 21.91 -1.94
N ARG A 230 7.80 21.63 -2.50
CA ARG A 230 6.73 22.59 -2.81
C ARG A 230 5.44 22.10 -2.20
N GLU A 231 4.93 22.84 -1.23
CA GLU A 231 3.74 22.48 -0.49
C GLU A 231 2.49 23.19 -1.03
N PHE A 232 1.39 22.48 -1.06
CA PHE A 232 0.03 23.01 -1.17
C PHE A 232 -0.74 22.57 0.07
N ASP A 233 -0.99 23.49 0.99
CA ASP A 233 -1.68 23.17 2.25
C ASP A 233 -3.16 22.85 2.00
N PHE A 234 -3.80 22.21 2.97
CA PHE A 234 -5.14 21.68 2.85
C PHE A 234 -6.18 22.74 2.46
N SER A 235 -6.90 22.46 1.38
CA SER A 235 -8.05 23.22 0.87
C SER A 235 -9.28 22.31 0.81
N ASP A 236 -10.45 22.86 1.06
CA ASP A 236 -11.76 22.22 0.87
C ASP A 236 -12.19 22.18 -0.61
N ARG A 237 -11.47 22.88 -1.50
CA ARG A 237 -11.75 22.95 -2.93
C ARG A 237 -10.73 22.14 -3.72
N ALA A 238 -11.19 21.04 -4.30
CA ALA A 238 -10.35 20.18 -5.15
C ALA A 238 -9.72 20.94 -6.32
N GLU A 239 -10.44 21.93 -6.92
CA GLU A 239 -9.93 22.73 -8.05
C GLU A 239 -8.63 23.48 -7.72
N ASN A 240 -8.47 23.94 -6.47
CA ASN A 240 -7.25 24.63 -6.06
C ASN A 240 -6.04 23.68 -6.12
N LEU A 241 -6.20 22.44 -5.63
CA LEU A 241 -5.17 21.42 -5.74
C LEU A 241 -4.94 21.01 -7.20
N VAL A 242 -6.01 20.84 -7.99
CA VAL A 242 -5.93 20.57 -9.43
C VAL A 242 -5.05 21.61 -10.14
N ASN A 243 -5.26 22.91 -9.85
CA ASN A 243 -4.46 23.98 -10.44
C ASN A 243 -3.00 23.98 -9.97
N PHE A 244 -2.74 23.49 -8.77
CA PHE A 244 -1.38 23.32 -8.25
C PHE A 244 -0.68 22.14 -8.94
N ILE A 245 -1.32 20.95 -8.98
CA ILE A 245 -0.79 19.73 -9.59
C ILE A 245 -0.42 19.96 -11.07
N LYS A 246 -1.28 20.65 -11.83
CA LYS A 246 -1.05 20.92 -13.26
C LYS A 246 0.18 21.76 -13.57
N LYS A 247 0.73 22.45 -12.59
CA LYS A 247 1.93 23.31 -12.75
C LYS A 247 3.22 22.56 -12.42
N GLN A 248 3.13 21.34 -11.92
CA GLN A 248 4.31 20.56 -11.56
C GLN A 248 4.83 19.80 -12.79
N ASN A 249 6.12 19.58 -12.83
CA ASN A 249 6.79 18.83 -13.89
C ASN A 249 7.99 18.09 -13.30
N ALA A 250 8.34 16.98 -13.90
CA ALA A 250 9.55 16.24 -13.54
C ALA A 250 10.77 17.01 -14.06
N ASN A 251 11.71 17.26 -13.18
CA ASN A 251 13.01 17.87 -13.50
C ASN A 251 13.93 17.76 -12.28
N GLY A 252 15.26 17.90 -12.48
CA GLY A 252 16.22 17.77 -11.40
C GLY A 252 16.53 16.32 -11.06
N GLY A 253 16.94 16.05 -9.84
CA GLY A 253 17.61 14.81 -9.48
C GLY A 253 19.00 14.75 -10.12
N GLY A 254 19.49 13.60 -10.43
CA GLY A 254 20.80 13.42 -11.09
C GLY A 254 21.51 12.19 -10.58
N ASP A 255 21.12 11.76 -9.42
CA ASP A 255 21.50 10.52 -8.80
C ASP A 255 20.29 9.90 -8.05
N THR A 256 20.44 8.72 -7.58
CA THR A 256 19.60 8.08 -6.57
C THR A 256 20.47 7.91 -5.33
N PRO A 257 20.07 8.36 -4.17
CA PRO A 257 18.73 8.56 -3.61
C PRO A 257 18.17 9.99 -3.71
N GLU A 258 16.93 10.21 -3.23
CA GLU A 258 16.18 11.46 -3.33
C GLU A 258 15.75 12.04 -1.96
N ALA A 259 15.22 13.30 -1.94
CA ALA A 259 14.90 14.02 -0.69
C ALA A 259 13.59 13.57 -0.02
N VAL A 260 13.39 12.26 0.15
CA VAL A 260 12.20 11.67 0.80
C VAL A 260 12.04 12.11 2.25
N VAL A 261 13.16 12.35 2.96
CA VAL A 261 13.13 12.82 4.37
C VAL A 261 12.47 14.17 4.47
N GLU A 262 12.82 15.09 3.59
CA GLU A 262 12.28 16.45 3.51
C GLU A 262 10.81 16.43 3.07
N ALA A 263 10.45 15.51 2.18
CA ALA A 263 9.06 15.28 1.77
C ALA A 263 8.20 14.80 2.95
N LEU A 264 8.69 13.87 3.77
CA LEU A 264 8.03 13.43 5.00
C LEU A 264 7.93 14.57 6.02
N ASP A 265 9.00 15.36 6.18
CA ASP A 265 9.00 16.53 7.07
C ASP A 265 7.91 17.51 6.66
N SER A 266 7.91 17.92 5.39
CA SER A 266 6.92 18.85 4.85
C SER A 266 5.49 18.32 4.97
N SER A 267 5.25 17.06 4.59
CA SER A 267 3.90 16.50 4.58
C SER A 267 3.33 16.21 5.97
N ILE A 268 4.17 15.79 6.93
CA ILE A 268 3.70 15.42 8.26
C ILE A 268 3.64 16.63 9.20
N ASP A 269 4.59 17.57 9.12
CA ASP A 269 4.69 18.68 10.06
C ASP A 269 4.14 20.00 9.53
N LYS A 270 4.39 20.35 8.27
CA LYS A 270 4.02 21.67 7.74
C LYS A 270 2.57 21.74 7.27
N LEU A 271 2.00 20.63 6.72
CA LEU A 271 0.60 20.63 6.34
C LEU A 271 -0.32 20.73 7.56
N SER A 272 -1.38 21.52 7.44
CA SER A 272 -2.33 21.82 8.52
C SER A 272 -3.37 20.71 8.70
N TRP A 273 -2.94 19.53 9.14
CA TRP A 273 -3.80 18.38 9.42
C TRP A 273 -4.90 18.68 10.43
N SER A 274 -6.11 18.16 10.22
CA SER A 274 -7.20 18.22 11.19
C SER A 274 -6.76 17.61 12.53
N LYS A 275 -7.13 18.29 13.63
CA LYS A 275 -6.72 17.81 14.97
C LYS A 275 -7.47 16.54 15.37
N GLU A 276 -8.79 16.51 15.15
CA GLU A 276 -9.70 15.45 15.60
C GLU A 276 -10.70 15.07 14.50
N ASN A 277 -11.34 13.90 14.66
CA ASN A 277 -12.44 13.41 13.81
C ASN A 277 -12.17 13.42 12.31
N SER A 278 -10.92 13.19 11.92
CA SER A 278 -10.53 13.10 10.52
C SER A 278 -9.79 11.80 10.22
N THR A 279 -10.14 11.18 9.11
CA THR A 279 -9.29 10.20 8.44
C THR A 279 -8.19 10.96 7.73
N LYS A 280 -6.95 10.55 7.89
CA LYS A 280 -5.78 11.24 7.34
C LYS A 280 -4.99 10.27 6.49
N ILE A 281 -4.86 10.56 5.20
CA ILE A 281 -4.19 9.68 4.24
C ILE A 281 -3.12 10.48 3.49
N ILE A 282 -1.91 9.93 3.44
CA ILE A 282 -0.87 10.32 2.51
C ILE A 282 -0.72 9.21 1.47
N PHE A 283 -0.85 9.54 0.19
CA PHE A 283 -0.27 8.75 -0.90
C PHE A 283 1.14 9.27 -1.15
N LEU A 284 2.15 8.45 -0.88
CA LEU A 284 3.56 8.77 -1.07
C LEU A 284 4.05 8.09 -2.35
N ILE A 285 4.20 8.85 -3.43
CA ILE A 285 4.52 8.37 -4.77
C ILE A 285 5.99 8.66 -5.04
N LEU A 286 6.79 7.62 -5.27
CA LEU A 286 8.24 7.72 -5.46
C LEU A 286 8.81 6.50 -6.20
N ASP A 287 10.01 6.67 -6.75
CA ASP A 287 10.80 5.63 -7.42
C ASP A 287 12.14 5.33 -6.73
N ALA A 288 12.61 6.21 -5.83
CA ALA A 288 13.93 6.13 -5.23
C ALA A 288 13.91 6.13 -3.68
N SER A 289 14.93 5.54 -3.07
CA SER A 289 15.11 5.52 -1.62
C SER A 289 15.54 6.90 -1.07
N PRO A 290 15.33 7.16 0.24
CA PRO A 290 15.89 8.36 0.86
C PRO A 290 17.41 8.30 0.94
N HIS A 291 18.08 9.45 1.01
CA HIS A 291 19.51 9.53 1.29
C HIS A 291 19.87 8.77 2.56
N TYR A 292 20.78 7.80 2.44
CA TYR A 292 21.22 6.96 3.56
C TYR A 292 22.20 7.69 4.48
N SER A 293 21.82 7.85 5.72
CA SER A 293 22.68 8.26 6.84
C SER A 293 22.03 7.91 8.18
N GLU A 294 22.81 7.77 9.25
CA GLU A 294 22.26 7.56 10.60
C GLU A 294 21.32 8.71 11.03
N GLU A 295 21.61 9.93 10.62
CA GLU A 295 20.74 11.08 10.87
C GLU A 295 19.38 10.93 10.16
N ASN A 296 19.40 10.57 8.88
CA ASN A 296 18.20 10.39 8.08
C ASN A 296 17.36 9.20 8.55
N ILE A 297 18.00 8.08 8.93
CA ILE A 297 17.30 6.95 9.54
C ILE A 297 16.57 7.41 10.82
N ASN A 298 17.21 8.22 11.66
CA ASN A 298 16.59 8.79 12.87
C ASN A 298 15.42 9.71 12.54
N LYS A 299 15.59 10.59 11.56
CA LYS A 299 14.55 11.52 11.11
C LYS A 299 13.35 10.72 10.58
N ILE A 300 13.56 9.77 9.68
CA ILE A 300 12.53 8.90 9.11
C ILE A 300 11.75 8.20 10.24
N TYR A 301 12.44 7.52 11.14
CA TYR A 301 11.80 6.84 12.26
C TYR A 301 10.92 7.77 13.09
N ASN A 302 11.43 8.95 13.44
CA ASN A 302 10.71 9.93 14.24
C ASN A 302 9.48 10.47 13.48
N LYS A 303 9.58 10.70 12.15
CA LYS A 303 8.47 11.17 11.33
C LYS A 303 7.38 10.11 11.19
N ILE A 304 7.75 8.85 10.95
CA ILE A 304 6.79 7.75 10.88
C ILE A 304 6.09 7.55 12.24
N LYS A 305 6.84 7.60 13.34
CA LYS A 305 6.27 7.56 14.70
C LYS A 305 5.30 8.72 14.96
N LEU A 306 5.64 9.91 14.47
CA LEU A 306 4.76 11.09 14.57
C LEU A 306 3.51 10.95 13.69
N ALA A 307 3.64 10.41 12.48
CA ALA A 307 2.50 10.12 11.60
C ALA A 307 1.52 9.16 12.28
N ALA A 308 2.01 8.04 12.82
CA ALA A 308 1.20 7.09 13.59
C ALA A 308 0.50 7.76 14.78
N LYS A 309 1.21 8.57 15.54
CA LYS A 309 0.66 9.36 16.68
C LYS A 309 -0.41 10.35 16.22
N LYS A 310 -0.25 11.01 15.05
CA LYS A 310 -1.25 11.93 14.46
C LYS A 310 -2.41 11.18 13.80
N GLY A 311 -2.33 9.84 13.65
CA GLY A 311 -3.29 9.00 12.93
C GLY A 311 -3.25 9.23 11.42
N ILE A 312 -2.09 9.61 10.90
CA ILE A 312 -1.83 9.73 9.46
C ILE A 312 -1.42 8.36 8.94
N THR A 313 -2.17 7.86 7.97
CA THR A 313 -1.87 6.63 7.25
C THR A 313 -1.05 6.96 6.01
N ILE A 314 0.12 6.36 5.87
CA ILE A 314 0.93 6.46 4.65
C ILE A 314 0.65 5.25 3.78
N ILE A 315 0.26 5.51 2.53
CA ILE A 315 0.07 4.51 1.48
C ILE A 315 1.11 4.81 0.40
N PRO A 316 2.24 4.12 0.41
CA PRO A 316 3.25 4.31 -0.61
C PRO A 316 2.79 3.75 -1.96
N LEU A 317 3.16 4.42 -3.06
CA LEU A 317 3.01 3.97 -4.44
C LEU A 317 4.38 3.98 -5.11
N ALA A 318 4.93 2.79 -5.36
CA ALA A 318 6.17 2.64 -6.11
C ALA A 318 5.94 2.91 -7.60
N ALA A 319 6.71 3.84 -8.14
CA ALA A 319 6.73 4.19 -9.55
C ALA A 319 7.70 3.30 -10.35
N SER A 320 8.00 3.63 -11.60
CA SER A 320 8.98 2.88 -12.42
C SER A 320 10.39 2.96 -11.83
N ASP A 321 11.21 1.97 -12.18
CA ASP A 321 12.62 1.82 -11.77
C ASP A 321 12.87 1.69 -10.24
N THR A 322 11.80 1.55 -9.43
CA THR A 322 11.91 1.27 -7.98
C THR A 322 12.69 -0.02 -7.72
N ASP A 323 13.60 -0.01 -6.77
CA ASP A 323 14.41 -1.14 -6.34
C ASP A 323 13.88 -1.85 -5.07
N LYS A 324 14.56 -2.91 -4.65
CA LYS A 324 14.17 -3.70 -3.46
C LYS A 324 14.45 -2.98 -2.14
N GLU A 325 15.42 -2.09 -2.10
CA GLU A 325 15.68 -1.22 -0.95
C GLU A 325 14.49 -0.28 -0.73
N THR A 326 14.08 0.40 -1.77
CA THR A 326 12.93 1.30 -1.78
C THR A 326 11.63 0.56 -1.44
N GLU A 327 11.41 -0.66 -2.00
CA GLU A 327 10.29 -1.53 -1.62
C GLU A 327 10.25 -1.79 -0.11
N TYR A 328 11.40 -2.14 0.50
CA TYR A 328 11.45 -2.42 1.93
C TYR A 328 11.08 -1.20 2.78
N ILE A 329 11.61 -0.03 2.42
CA ILE A 329 11.36 1.23 3.13
C ILE A 329 9.86 1.59 3.03
N MET A 330 9.30 1.54 1.82
CA MET A 330 7.91 1.85 1.56
C MET A 330 6.96 0.93 2.34
N ARG A 331 7.21 -0.38 2.32
CA ARG A 331 6.42 -1.36 3.09
C ARG A 331 6.51 -1.11 4.59
N THR A 332 7.69 -0.71 5.07
CA THR A 332 7.88 -0.34 6.48
C THR A 332 7.08 0.92 6.83
N PHE A 333 7.04 1.93 5.96
CA PHE A 333 6.20 3.12 6.17
C PHE A 333 4.72 2.75 6.24
N ALA A 334 4.26 1.91 5.31
CA ALA A 334 2.89 1.41 5.30
C ALA A 334 2.55 0.66 6.61
N LEU A 335 3.36 -0.31 7.01
CA LEU A 335 3.13 -1.09 8.24
C LEU A 335 3.09 -0.20 9.48
N LEU A 336 4.09 0.66 9.67
CA LEU A 336 4.20 1.49 10.88
C LEU A 336 3.12 2.58 10.99
N THR A 337 2.39 2.88 9.91
CA THR A 337 1.31 3.88 9.89
C THR A 337 -0.07 3.30 9.57
N ASN A 338 -0.23 1.98 9.69
CA ASN A 338 -1.48 1.27 9.38
C ASN A 338 -1.93 1.46 7.91
N GLY A 339 -0.97 1.54 6.99
CA GLY A 339 -1.16 1.67 5.55
C GLY A 339 -1.11 0.34 4.81
N THR A 340 -0.96 0.42 3.50
CA THR A 340 -0.72 -0.70 2.60
C THR A 340 0.26 -0.27 1.52
N TYR A 341 1.06 -1.19 1.03
CA TYR A 341 2.01 -0.94 -0.06
C TYR A 341 1.31 -1.07 -1.39
N THR A 342 1.52 -0.10 -2.28
CA THR A 342 1.03 -0.13 -3.66
C THR A 342 2.19 0.12 -4.64
N PHE A 343 2.02 -0.29 -5.88
CA PHE A 343 3.06 -0.19 -6.91
C PHE A 343 2.43 -0.16 -8.29
N LEU A 344 3.06 0.56 -9.21
CA LEU A 344 2.69 0.53 -10.63
C LEU A 344 3.14 -0.81 -11.25
N THR A 345 2.49 -1.20 -12.35
CA THR A 345 2.76 -2.48 -13.02
C THR A 345 3.01 -2.29 -14.52
N ASN A 346 3.80 -3.18 -15.10
CA ASN A 346 4.13 -3.18 -16.54
C ASN A 346 2.93 -3.40 -17.47
N HIS A 347 1.74 -3.72 -16.93
CA HIS A 347 0.55 -3.99 -17.73
C HIS A 347 0.02 -2.78 -18.48
N SER A 348 0.32 -1.57 -18.03
CA SER A 348 -0.04 -0.33 -18.71
C SER A 348 0.78 -0.07 -19.99
N GLY A 349 2.01 -0.57 -20.03
CA GLY A 349 3.00 -0.23 -21.06
C GLY A 349 3.47 1.22 -21.01
N ILE A 350 3.25 1.92 -19.89
CA ILE A 350 3.65 3.31 -19.63
C ILE A 350 4.72 3.29 -18.55
N GLY A 351 5.70 4.15 -18.65
CA GLY A 351 6.86 4.21 -17.79
C GLY A 351 7.93 3.19 -18.16
N ASN A 352 9.04 3.24 -17.43
CA ASN A 352 10.11 2.26 -17.52
C ASN A 352 9.69 0.94 -16.86
N HIS A 353 10.66 0.12 -16.45
CA HIS A 353 10.36 -1.16 -15.79
C HIS A 353 9.80 -0.94 -14.39
N HIS A 354 8.64 -1.56 -14.08
CA HIS A 354 8.09 -1.54 -12.75
C HIS A 354 8.54 -2.75 -11.93
N ILE A 355 8.69 -2.52 -10.63
CA ILE A 355 9.15 -3.55 -9.71
C ILE A 355 8.21 -4.75 -9.68
N GLU A 356 8.77 -5.96 -9.70
CA GLU A 356 8.03 -7.16 -9.27
C GLU A 356 8.09 -7.24 -7.75
N PRO A 357 6.95 -7.04 -7.04
CA PRO A 357 6.97 -6.94 -5.59
C PRO A 357 7.30 -8.28 -4.93
N THR A 358 7.90 -8.22 -3.74
CA THR A 358 8.20 -9.41 -2.95
C THR A 358 6.92 -9.92 -2.26
N THR A 359 6.10 -10.66 -3.02
CA THR A 359 4.82 -11.22 -2.56
C THR A 359 4.51 -12.55 -3.25
N ASP A 360 3.57 -13.31 -2.71
CA ASP A 360 3.07 -14.55 -3.31
C ASP A 360 2.04 -14.33 -4.41
N SER A 361 1.29 -13.22 -4.32
CA SER A 361 0.23 -12.88 -5.27
C SER A 361 -0.24 -11.44 -5.09
N TYR A 362 -0.71 -10.85 -6.17
CA TYR A 362 -1.42 -9.56 -6.17
C TYR A 362 -2.41 -9.51 -7.33
N GLU A 363 -3.36 -8.59 -7.24
CA GLU A 363 -4.31 -8.29 -8.32
C GLU A 363 -3.89 -6.99 -9.01
N VAL A 364 -4.09 -6.93 -10.33
CA VAL A 364 -3.80 -5.73 -11.13
C VAL A 364 -5.11 -5.03 -11.43
N GLU A 365 -5.18 -3.76 -11.06
CA GLU A 365 -6.32 -2.88 -11.33
C GLU A 365 -5.85 -1.54 -11.92
N LYS A 366 -6.75 -0.70 -12.38
CA LYS A 366 -6.39 0.66 -12.78
C LYS A 366 -5.98 1.48 -11.56
N LEU A 367 -4.93 2.30 -11.70
CA LEU A 367 -4.41 3.09 -10.57
C LEU A 367 -5.48 3.97 -9.92
N ASN A 368 -6.27 4.67 -10.72
CA ASN A 368 -7.32 5.55 -10.21
C ASN A 368 -8.43 4.78 -9.45
N ASP A 369 -8.73 3.55 -9.85
CA ASP A 369 -9.70 2.70 -9.17
C ASP A 369 -9.11 2.15 -7.86
N LEU A 370 -7.83 1.74 -7.86
CA LEU A 370 -7.09 1.35 -6.65
C LEU A 370 -7.08 2.48 -5.61
N LEU A 371 -6.65 3.69 -6.00
CA LEU A 371 -6.58 4.82 -5.09
C LEU A 371 -7.95 5.17 -4.52
N LEU A 372 -8.98 5.23 -5.38
CA LEU A 372 -10.36 5.48 -4.94
C LEU A 372 -10.85 4.40 -3.96
N ARG A 373 -10.61 3.12 -4.25
CA ARG A 373 -10.98 2.00 -3.39
C ARG A 373 -10.33 2.13 -2.00
N LEU A 374 -9.05 2.42 -1.94
CA LEU A 374 -8.31 2.59 -0.68
C LEU A 374 -8.82 3.79 0.13
N ILE A 375 -9.12 4.91 -0.53
CA ILE A 375 -9.71 6.08 0.12
C ILE A 375 -11.07 5.73 0.72
N LEU A 376 -11.96 5.13 -0.06
CA LEU A 376 -13.31 4.77 0.40
C LEU A 376 -13.27 3.73 1.53
N GLN A 377 -12.43 2.71 1.44
CA GLN A 377 -12.26 1.69 2.49
C GLN A 377 -11.85 2.29 3.84
N ARG A 378 -11.07 3.38 3.84
CA ARG A 378 -10.57 4.04 5.06
C ARG A 378 -11.45 5.18 5.56
N SER A 379 -12.24 5.81 4.67
CA SER A 379 -13.12 6.94 5.02
C SER A 379 -14.55 6.52 5.36
N THR A 380 -15.02 5.39 4.88
CA THR A 380 -16.37 4.89 5.17
C THR A 380 -16.51 4.50 6.65
N ILE A 381 -17.52 5.07 7.31
CA ILE A 381 -17.81 4.81 8.73
C ILE A 381 -18.91 3.75 8.82
N PRO A 382 -18.72 2.69 9.64
CA PRO A 382 -19.77 1.71 9.90
C PRO A 382 -21.00 2.34 10.57
N SER A 383 -22.20 1.89 10.24
CA SER A 383 -23.44 2.40 10.81
C SER A 383 -23.49 2.22 12.33
N CYS A 384 -23.88 3.29 13.03
CA CYS A 384 -24.15 3.25 14.47
C CYS A 384 -25.52 2.66 14.82
N GLN A 385 -26.42 2.55 13.85
CA GLN A 385 -27.75 1.97 14.08
C GLN A 385 -27.64 0.47 14.40
N LYS A 386 -28.50 -0.02 15.27
CA LYS A 386 -28.70 -1.46 15.38
C LYS A 386 -29.29 -1.94 14.05
N PRO A 387 -28.84 -3.08 13.49
CA PRO A 387 -29.46 -3.62 12.31
C PRO A 387 -30.96 -3.76 12.54
N SER A 388 -31.80 -3.22 11.67
CA SER A 388 -33.23 -3.50 11.73
C SER A 388 -33.45 -5.00 11.48
N ASN A 389 -34.55 -5.58 12.00
CA ASN A 389 -34.84 -7.00 11.72
C ASN A 389 -34.88 -7.29 10.22
N ASN A 390 -35.22 -6.28 9.39
CA ASN A 390 -35.19 -6.40 7.93
C ASN A 390 -33.76 -6.44 7.36
N GLU A 391 -32.78 -5.74 7.99
CA GLU A 391 -31.36 -5.86 7.58
C GLU A 391 -30.78 -7.24 7.95
N PHE A 392 -31.22 -7.86 9.07
CA PHE A 392 -30.86 -9.24 9.37
C PHE A 392 -31.43 -10.21 8.33
N ILE A 393 -32.66 -9.99 7.85
CA ILE A 393 -33.25 -10.81 6.81
C ILE A 393 -32.53 -10.59 5.48
N ASN A 394 -32.27 -9.32 5.10
CA ASN A 394 -31.52 -8.99 3.87
C ASN A 394 -30.07 -9.48 3.95
N LYS A 395 -29.39 -9.30 5.08
CA LYS A 395 -28.04 -9.83 5.27
C LYS A 395 -28.00 -11.37 5.31
N LYS A 396 -29.06 -12.00 5.83
CA LYS A 396 -29.24 -13.45 5.75
C LYS A 396 -29.53 -13.91 4.32
N ILE A 397 -30.29 -13.12 3.56
CA ILE A 397 -30.54 -13.36 2.13
C ILE A 397 -29.29 -13.05 1.29
N GLU A 398 -28.53 -11.99 1.59
CA GLU A 398 -27.22 -11.72 0.94
C GLU A 398 -26.19 -12.79 1.31
N VAL A 399 -26.14 -13.24 2.56
CA VAL A 399 -25.30 -14.37 3.02
C VAL A 399 -25.82 -15.72 2.46
N GLU A 400 -27.13 -15.86 2.22
CA GLU A 400 -27.69 -17.04 1.53
C GLU A 400 -27.52 -16.95 0.00
N LEU A 401 -27.44 -15.74 -0.59
CA LEU A 401 -27.08 -15.49 -1.99
C LEU A 401 -25.55 -15.48 -2.23
N GLU A 402 -24.75 -15.03 -1.25
CA GLU A 402 -23.29 -15.21 -1.25
C GLU A 402 -22.89 -16.67 -0.90
N ASN A 403 -23.78 -17.46 -0.31
CA ASN A 403 -23.66 -18.91 -0.18
C ASN A 403 -24.02 -19.68 -1.46
N GLU A 404 -24.28 -19.02 -2.58
CA GLU A 404 -24.03 -19.61 -3.89
C GLU A 404 -22.51 -19.77 -4.07
N GLU A 405 -22.03 -20.64 -3.18
CA GLU A 405 -20.89 -21.51 -3.31
C GLU A 405 -19.71 -20.92 -4.09
N ASN A 406 -18.91 -20.06 -3.43
CA ASN A 406 -17.49 -20.01 -3.77
C ASN A 406 -16.98 -21.47 -3.80
N PRO A 407 -16.32 -21.89 -4.86
CA PRO A 407 -15.83 -23.25 -4.97
C PRO A 407 -14.91 -23.54 -3.77
N LYS A 408 -15.35 -24.45 -2.90
CA LYS A 408 -14.54 -24.91 -1.77
C LYS A 408 -13.72 -26.09 -2.26
N VAL A 409 -12.44 -25.83 -2.54
CA VAL A 409 -11.49 -26.87 -2.88
C VAL A 409 -10.64 -27.18 -1.68
N LYS A 410 -10.50 -28.46 -1.38
CA LYS A 410 -9.59 -29.00 -0.40
C LYS A 410 -8.60 -29.92 -1.05
N ILE A 411 -7.33 -29.72 -0.74
CA ILE A 411 -6.20 -30.51 -1.28
C ILE A 411 -5.53 -31.20 -0.11
N TYR A 412 -5.48 -32.53 -0.19
CA TYR A 412 -4.88 -33.35 0.88
C TYR A 412 -4.36 -34.70 0.36
N PRO A 413 -3.34 -35.29 1.03
CA PRO A 413 -2.53 -34.67 2.06
C PRO A 413 -1.61 -33.58 1.48
N ASN A 414 -1.33 -32.57 2.29
CA ASN A 414 -0.32 -31.57 1.99
C ASN A 414 0.38 -31.18 3.29
N PRO A 415 1.65 -31.59 3.52
CA PRO A 415 2.57 -32.27 2.59
C PRO A 415 2.13 -33.66 2.11
N THR A 416 2.61 -34.04 0.91
CA THR A 416 2.30 -35.33 0.25
C THR A 416 3.55 -36.14 -0.04
N LYS A 417 3.39 -37.46 -0.15
CA LYS A 417 4.41 -38.36 -0.70
C LYS A 417 4.23 -38.62 -2.21
N GLY A 418 3.25 -37.93 -2.85
CA GLY A 418 3.05 -38.02 -4.31
C GLY A 418 1.59 -38.15 -4.73
N LEU A 419 0.71 -38.76 -3.95
CA LEU A 419 -0.73 -38.80 -4.27
C LEU A 419 -1.47 -37.64 -3.59
N ILE A 420 -2.21 -36.88 -4.38
CA ILE A 420 -2.99 -35.71 -3.94
C ILE A 420 -4.46 -35.96 -4.25
N ASN A 421 -5.32 -35.79 -3.26
CA ASN A 421 -6.75 -35.75 -3.44
C ASN A 421 -7.19 -34.28 -3.53
N ILE A 422 -8.05 -33.99 -4.50
CA ILE A 422 -8.66 -32.69 -4.73
C ILE A 422 -10.16 -32.84 -4.55
N GLN A 423 -10.68 -32.40 -3.44
CA GLN A 423 -12.11 -32.38 -3.17
C GLN A 423 -12.69 -31.03 -3.55
N SER A 424 -13.61 -31.00 -4.51
CA SER A 424 -14.28 -29.78 -4.96
C SER A 424 -15.81 -29.92 -4.91
N ASN A 425 -16.48 -28.84 -4.49
CA ASN A 425 -17.95 -28.76 -4.50
C ASN A 425 -18.50 -28.29 -5.85
N LYS A 426 -17.66 -27.90 -6.81
CA LYS A 426 -17.98 -27.55 -8.20
C LYS A 426 -17.05 -28.27 -9.17
N GLN A 427 -17.40 -28.28 -10.44
CA GLN A 427 -16.50 -28.73 -11.51
C GLN A 427 -15.31 -27.77 -11.57
N ILE A 428 -14.10 -28.32 -11.72
CA ILE A 428 -12.90 -27.56 -12.04
C ILE A 428 -12.73 -27.55 -13.55
N ASP A 429 -12.82 -26.38 -14.16
CA ASP A 429 -12.77 -26.25 -15.63
C ASP A 429 -11.36 -26.53 -16.16
N GLU A 430 -10.35 -25.98 -15.46
CA GLU A 430 -8.93 -26.23 -15.76
C GLU A 430 -8.12 -26.36 -14.48
N LEU A 431 -7.15 -27.27 -14.48
CA LEU A 431 -6.18 -27.46 -13.42
C LEU A 431 -4.78 -27.52 -14.01
N TYR A 432 -3.89 -26.74 -13.40
CA TYR A 432 -2.46 -26.75 -13.74
C TYR A 432 -1.63 -27.01 -12.50
N LEU A 433 -0.59 -27.83 -12.65
CA LEU A 433 0.48 -27.99 -11.68
C LEU A 433 1.77 -27.44 -12.27
N TYR A 434 2.43 -26.54 -11.55
CA TYR A 434 3.68 -25.92 -11.93
C TYR A 434 4.80 -26.34 -10.98
N ASP A 435 6.01 -26.46 -11.48
CA ASP A 435 7.22 -26.49 -10.65
C ASP A 435 7.61 -25.06 -10.19
N PHE A 436 8.66 -24.97 -9.40
CA PHE A 436 9.17 -23.71 -8.88
C PHE A 436 9.68 -22.73 -9.98
N SER A 437 10.04 -23.26 -11.16
CA SER A 437 10.47 -22.45 -12.31
C SER A 437 9.29 -21.88 -13.12
N GLY A 438 8.02 -22.22 -12.75
CA GLY A 438 6.83 -21.84 -13.51
C GLY A 438 6.52 -22.76 -14.71
N LYS A 439 7.25 -23.87 -14.87
CA LYS A 439 7.00 -24.86 -15.92
C LYS A 439 5.75 -25.67 -15.57
N ILE A 440 4.83 -25.80 -16.54
CA ILE A 440 3.65 -26.66 -16.41
C ILE A 440 4.10 -28.12 -16.42
N LEU A 441 3.78 -28.84 -15.35
CA LEU A 441 4.03 -30.27 -15.20
C LEU A 441 2.80 -31.11 -15.52
N ILE A 442 1.62 -30.64 -15.09
CA ILE A 442 0.33 -31.31 -15.30
C ILE A 442 -0.69 -30.26 -15.75
N LYS A 443 -1.45 -30.61 -16.78
CA LYS A 443 -2.66 -29.89 -17.18
C LYS A 443 -3.81 -30.89 -17.23
N GLN A 444 -4.92 -30.57 -16.56
CA GLN A 444 -6.17 -31.34 -16.66
C GLN A 444 -7.34 -30.38 -16.87
N GLU A 445 -8.35 -30.83 -17.59
CA GLU A 445 -9.54 -30.03 -17.92
C GLU A 445 -10.79 -30.78 -17.48
N LYS A 446 -11.84 -30.03 -17.10
CA LYS A 446 -13.16 -30.56 -16.76
C LYS A 446 -13.17 -31.63 -15.67
N LEU A 447 -12.42 -31.41 -14.58
CA LEU A 447 -12.49 -32.33 -13.45
C LEU A 447 -13.88 -32.23 -12.79
N PRO A 448 -14.55 -33.36 -12.60
CA PRO A 448 -15.91 -33.33 -12.06
C PRO A 448 -15.95 -32.86 -10.59
N LYS A 449 -17.11 -32.37 -10.17
CA LYS A 449 -17.43 -32.16 -8.74
C LYS A 449 -17.15 -33.45 -7.96
N GLY A 450 -16.58 -33.33 -6.78
CA GLY A 450 -16.28 -34.45 -5.89
C GLY A 450 -14.79 -34.63 -5.67
N ASN A 451 -14.36 -35.87 -5.54
CA ASN A 451 -12.98 -36.23 -5.18
C ASN A 451 -12.21 -36.64 -6.43
N ASN A 452 -11.22 -35.85 -6.83
CA ASN A 452 -10.30 -36.14 -7.94
C ASN A 452 -8.93 -36.47 -7.37
N LYS A 453 -8.10 -37.22 -8.10
CA LYS A 453 -6.75 -37.58 -7.68
C LYS A 453 -5.72 -37.14 -8.71
N ILE A 454 -4.61 -36.62 -8.23
CA ILE A 454 -3.45 -36.32 -9.04
C ILE A 454 -2.24 -37.06 -8.45
N ASP A 455 -1.51 -37.71 -9.32
CA ASP A 455 -0.29 -38.41 -8.96
C ASP A 455 0.93 -37.58 -9.41
N ILE A 456 1.73 -37.17 -8.43
CA ILE A 456 3.00 -36.47 -8.63
C ILE A 456 4.17 -37.27 -8.09
N THR A 457 4.00 -38.60 -7.90
CA THR A 457 5.02 -39.49 -7.31
C THR A 457 6.34 -39.45 -8.11
N SER A 458 6.25 -39.33 -9.44
CA SER A 458 7.39 -39.28 -10.34
C SER A 458 8.19 -37.94 -10.31
N TYR A 459 7.64 -36.89 -9.74
CA TYR A 459 8.36 -35.64 -9.67
C TYR A 459 9.25 -35.54 -8.43
N PRO A 460 10.31 -34.69 -8.43
CA PRO A 460 11.22 -34.53 -7.29
C PRO A 460 10.51 -34.06 -6.01
N GLN A 461 11.16 -34.23 -4.86
CA GLN A 461 10.76 -33.56 -3.63
C GLN A 461 10.89 -32.06 -3.81
N GLY A 462 9.94 -31.27 -3.27
CA GLY A 462 9.96 -29.83 -3.43
C GLY A 462 8.59 -29.17 -3.29
N VAL A 463 8.54 -27.91 -3.69
CA VAL A 463 7.33 -27.08 -3.67
C VAL A 463 6.78 -26.95 -5.09
N TYR A 464 5.48 -27.13 -5.23
CA TYR A 464 4.73 -27.01 -6.46
C TYR A 464 3.58 -26.05 -6.28
N LEU A 465 3.13 -25.41 -7.36
CA LEU A 465 1.95 -24.57 -7.38
C LEU A 465 0.85 -25.24 -8.18
N MET A 466 -0.32 -25.41 -7.59
CA MET A 466 -1.51 -25.91 -8.27
C MET A 466 -2.50 -24.77 -8.47
N ARG A 467 -2.97 -24.56 -9.70
CA ARG A 467 -3.99 -23.58 -10.03
C ARG A 467 -5.24 -24.29 -10.54
N CYS A 468 -6.41 -23.89 -10.02
CA CYS A 468 -7.70 -24.42 -10.41
C CYS A 468 -8.62 -23.29 -10.89
N LEU A 469 -9.21 -23.44 -12.09
CA LEU A 469 -10.17 -22.52 -12.67
C LEU A 469 -11.60 -23.02 -12.45
N TYR A 470 -12.48 -22.12 -11.99
CA TYR A 470 -13.94 -22.36 -11.86
C TYR A 470 -14.69 -21.20 -12.53
N GLY A 471 -15.26 -21.44 -13.69
CA GLY A 471 -15.88 -20.37 -14.47
C GLY A 471 -14.88 -19.27 -14.83
N LYS A 472 -14.85 -18.18 -14.09
CA LYS A 472 -13.91 -17.05 -14.28
C LYS A 472 -12.93 -16.85 -13.12
N GLN A 473 -13.03 -17.67 -12.07
CA GLN A 473 -12.23 -17.52 -10.85
C GLN A 473 -11.10 -18.55 -10.81
N TRP A 474 -9.89 -18.09 -10.43
CA TRP A 474 -8.73 -18.92 -10.19
C TRP A 474 -8.42 -19.03 -8.70
N ASP A 475 -8.24 -20.26 -8.22
CA ASP A 475 -7.65 -20.54 -6.92
C ASP A 475 -6.24 -21.10 -7.08
N VAL A 476 -5.35 -20.76 -6.15
CA VAL A 476 -3.94 -21.19 -6.16
C VAL A 476 -3.61 -21.91 -4.86
N PHE A 477 -2.98 -23.06 -4.96
CA PHE A 477 -2.59 -23.91 -3.84
C PHE A 477 -1.11 -24.24 -3.88
N LYS A 478 -0.42 -24.06 -2.76
CA LYS A 478 0.96 -24.54 -2.59
C LYS A 478 0.92 -26.00 -2.19
N ILE A 479 1.64 -26.85 -2.92
CA ILE A 479 1.78 -28.28 -2.66
C ILE A 479 3.21 -28.55 -2.22
N ILE A 480 3.37 -29.22 -1.09
CA ILE A 480 4.68 -29.62 -0.57
C ILE A 480 4.79 -31.13 -0.76
N LYS A 481 5.82 -31.58 -1.52
CA LYS A 481 6.15 -32.98 -1.68
C LYS A 481 7.40 -33.30 -0.89
N ASN A 482 7.25 -34.27 0.03
CA ASN A 482 8.34 -34.84 0.85
C ASN A 482 8.88 -36.11 0.23
#